data_eb8e41ca965858c95d366d01d53023b1
#
_entry.id   eb8e41ca965858c95d366d01d53023b1
#
_cell.length_a   1.000
_cell.length_b   1.000
_cell.length_c   1.000
_cell.angle_alpha   90.00
_cell.angle_beta   90.00
_cell.angle_gamma   90.00
#
_symmetry.space_group_name_H-M   'P 1'
#
loop_
_entity.id
_entity.type
_entity.pdbx_description
1 polymer ?
#
loop_
_entity_poly.entity_id
_entity_poly.type
_entity_poly.pdbx_seq_one_letter_code
_entity_poly.pdbx_strand_id
1 'polypeptide(L)'
;MAEKKVVQTPVIEEPEPTITEECVINVSLFHESVKNKQYADAYEPWWSVYSTCPNANKIIYTDGAKIVEALYKATTDEAEKERLAKLAVEMQDKRIRFFGDDPKYPTAYILGEKGMAYLDFYGNTKLTEAHDCLQKSVVGMGAQSKIMNLVKLVDVSYELFKQHGN
;
A
#
# COMPACT_ATOMS: atom_id res chain seq x y z
N MET A 1 -27.17 5.55 -40.30
CA MET A 1 -26.47 4.92 -39.17
C MET A 1 -26.36 5.95 -38.06
N ALA A 2 -27.02 5.71 -36.95
CA ALA A 2 -26.97 6.65 -35.80
C ALA A 2 -25.73 6.34 -34.97
N GLU A 3 -24.77 7.27 -34.96
CA GLU A 3 -23.65 7.22 -34.02
C GLU A 3 -24.18 7.37 -32.60
N LYS A 4 -23.98 6.31 -31.76
CA LYS A 4 -24.22 6.40 -30.34
C LYS A 4 -23.16 7.32 -29.74
N LYS A 5 -23.52 8.57 -29.41
CA LYS A 5 -22.75 9.42 -28.52
C LYS A 5 -22.62 8.70 -27.17
N VAL A 6 -21.40 8.25 -26.88
CA VAL A 6 -21.04 7.82 -25.51
C VAL A 6 -21.09 9.08 -24.66
N VAL A 7 -22.11 9.18 -23.81
CA VAL A 7 -22.17 10.21 -22.77
C VAL A 7 -21.13 9.82 -21.72
N GLN A 8 -19.97 10.46 -21.76
CA GLN A 8 -19.01 10.40 -20.68
C GLN A 8 -19.65 11.14 -19.49
N THR A 9 -20.00 10.38 -18.46
CA THR A 9 -20.32 10.93 -17.14
C THR A 9 -19.09 11.71 -16.67
N PRO A 10 -19.23 12.98 -16.23
CA PRO A 10 -18.10 13.71 -15.67
C PRO A 10 -17.60 12.96 -14.44
N VAL A 11 -16.33 12.59 -14.44
CA VAL A 11 -15.64 12.13 -13.23
C VAL A 11 -15.59 13.33 -12.30
N ILE A 12 -16.38 13.29 -11.25
CA ILE A 12 -16.28 14.28 -10.16
C ILE A 12 -14.99 13.92 -9.43
N GLU A 13 -13.91 14.60 -9.78
CA GLU A 13 -12.68 14.52 -9.00
C GLU A 13 -12.98 15.12 -7.61
N GLU A 14 -12.91 14.27 -6.59
CA GLU A 14 -12.94 14.76 -5.21
C GLU A 14 -11.80 15.75 -5.00
N PRO A 15 -12.05 16.91 -4.36
CA PRO A 15 -11.02 17.89 -4.14
C PRO A 15 -9.86 17.29 -3.33
N GLU A 16 -8.63 17.65 -3.70
CA GLU A 16 -7.45 17.20 -2.98
C GLU A 16 -7.48 17.69 -1.52
N PRO A 17 -7.09 16.83 -0.55
CA PRO A 17 -7.02 17.22 0.84
C PRO A 17 -6.10 18.42 1.06
N THR A 18 -6.52 19.36 1.90
CA THR A 18 -5.71 20.53 2.24
C THR A 18 -4.60 20.17 3.23
N ILE A 19 -3.37 20.50 2.88
CA ILE A 19 -2.21 20.32 3.76
C ILE A 19 -2.16 21.50 4.74
N THR A 20 -2.39 21.22 6.03
CA THR A 20 -2.33 22.21 7.10
C THR A 20 -0.97 22.23 7.79
N GLU A 21 -0.71 23.23 8.61
CA GLU A 21 0.49 23.29 9.47
C GLU A 21 0.53 22.09 10.44
N GLU A 22 -0.61 21.68 10.97
CA GLU A 22 -0.74 20.49 11.82
C GLU A 22 -0.29 19.22 11.08
N CYS A 23 -0.64 19.06 9.81
CA CYS A 23 -0.16 17.95 8.98
C CYS A 23 1.37 17.92 8.92
N VAL A 24 2.00 19.06 8.69
CA VAL A 24 3.47 19.19 8.59
C VAL A 24 4.14 18.84 9.91
N ILE A 25 3.59 19.32 11.04
CA ILE A 25 4.08 19.02 12.38
C ILE A 25 3.98 17.52 12.66
N ASN A 26 2.84 16.90 12.40
CA ASN A 26 2.62 15.48 12.64
C ASN A 26 3.50 14.59 11.75
N VAL A 27 3.78 14.99 10.49
CA VAL A 27 4.78 14.30 9.65
C VAL A 27 6.15 14.28 10.33
N SER A 28 6.59 15.40 10.87
CA SER A 28 7.87 15.48 11.57
C SER A 28 7.90 14.61 12.84
N LEU A 29 6.81 14.63 13.59
CA LEU A 29 6.68 13.85 14.84
C LEU A 29 6.75 12.34 14.59
N PHE A 30 5.91 11.82 13.69
CA PHE A 30 5.94 10.37 13.45
C PHE A 30 7.25 9.92 12.79
N HIS A 31 7.80 10.73 11.89
CA HIS A 31 9.07 10.40 11.24
C HIS A 31 10.21 10.28 12.24
N GLU A 32 10.31 11.22 13.17
CA GLU A 32 11.31 11.15 14.24
C GLU A 32 11.13 9.93 15.13
N SER A 33 9.87 9.62 15.51
CA SER A 33 9.56 8.42 16.28
C SER A 33 9.96 7.13 15.55
N VAL A 34 9.70 7.05 14.23
CA VAL A 34 10.09 5.90 13.39
C VAL A 34 11.62 5.77 13.31
N LYS A 35 12.34 6.87 13.14
CA LYS A 35 13.82 6.88 13.15
C LYS A 35 14.40 6.31 14.47
N ASN A 36 13.72 6.60 15.57
CA ASN A 36 14.08 6.11 16.90
C ASN A 36 13.47 4.72 17.22
N LYS A 37 12.79 4.08 16.25
CA LYS A 37 12.09 2.79 16.41
C LYS A 37 11.00 2.81 17.49
N GLN A 38 10.43 3.97 17.78
CA GLN A 38 9.33 4.18 18.71
C GLN A 38 8.00 4.10 17.95
N TYR A 39 7.69 2.93 17.42
CA TYR A 39 6.57 2.75 16.49
C TYR A 39 5.21 2.96 17.15
N ALA A 40 5.04 2.59 18.42
CA ALA A 40 3.81 2.84 19.15
C ALA A 40 3.52 4.34 19.30
N ASP A 41 4.56 5.13 19.60
CA ASP A 41 4.46 6.59 19.74
C ASP A 41 4.24 7.27 18.36
N ALA A 42 4.72 6.65 17.29
CA ALA A 42 4.55 7.17 15.94
C ALA A 42 3.10 7.04 15.43
N TYR A 43 2.30 6.12 15.96
CA TYR A 43 1.00 5.76 15.37
C TYR A 43 0.01 6.92 15.35
N GLU A 44 -0.22 7.58 16.47
CA GLU A 44 -1.24 8.65 16.56
C GLU A 44 -0.94 9.85 15.62
N PRO A 45 0.27 10.45 15.62
CA PRO A 45 0.57 11.52 14.68
C PRO A 45 0.56 11.02 13.22
N TRP A 46 0.99 9.79 12.95
CA TRP A 46 0.89 9.20 11.62
C TRP A 46 -0.57 9.01 11.18
N TRP A 47 -1.42 8.46 12.04
CA TRP A 47 -2.84 8.24 11.74
C TRP A 47 -3.58 9.54 11.44
N SER A 48 -3.27 10.59 12.20
CA SER A 48 -3.81 11.93 11.95
C SER A 48 -3.51 12.39 10.52
N VAL A 49 -2.24 12.32 10.10
CA VAL A 49 -1.84 12.74 8.74
C VAL A 49 -2.41 11.80 7.66
N TYR A 50 -2.30 10.49 7.87
CA TYR A 50 -2.81 9.49 6.93
C TYR A 50 -4.32 9.67 6.67
N SER A 51 -5.09 10.06 7.68
CA SER A 51 -6.54 10.22 7.61
C SER A 51 -6.96 11.56 7.02
N THR A 52 -6.26 12.65 7.33
CA THR A 52 -6.72 14.02 7.00
C THR A 52 -5.96 14.66 5.85
N CYS A 53 -4.69 14.36 5.68
CA CYS A 53 -3.82 14.94 4.64
C CYS A 53 -2.88 13.89 4.01
N PRO A 54 -3.46 12.85 3.39
CA PRO A 54 -2.71 11.71 2.84
C PRO A 54 -1.79 12.07 1.66
N ASN A 55 -1.93 13.27 1.12
CA ASN A 55 -1.11 13.84 0.05
C ASN A 55 0.04 14.71 0.55
N ALA A 56 0.24 14.84 1.87
CA ALA A 56 1.22 15.76 2.43
C ALA A 56 2.67 15.35 2.15
N ASN A 57 2.99 14.06 2.22
CA ASN A 57 4.35 13.57 2.00
C ASN A 57 4.35 12.05 1.74
N LYS A 58 5.20 11.58 0.83
CA LYS A 58 5.38 10.13 0.54
C LYS A 58 5.81 9.31 1.76
N ILE A 59 6.47 9.93 2.71
CA ILE A 59 6.94 9.28 3.93
C ILE A 59 5.80 8.72 4.79
N ILE A 60 4.58 9.25 4.64
CA ILE A 60 3.36 8.72 5.26
C ILE A 60 3.23 7.21 4.96
N TYR A 61 3.58 6.81 3.74
CA TYR A 61 3.42 5.42 3.27
C TYR A 61 4.64 4.56 3.58
N THR A 62 5.84 5.08 3.45
CA THR A 62 7.06 4.33 3.76
C THR A 62 7.27 4.12 5.26
N ASP A 63 7.02 5.12 6.06
CA ASP A 63 7.05 5.01 7.53
C ASP A 63 5.80 4.31 8.06
N GLY A 64 4.63 4.58 7.46
CA GLY A 64 3.39 3.90 7.79
C GLY A 64 3.49 2.39 7.67
N ALA A 65 4.16 1.87 6.64
CA ALA A 65 4.42 0.44 6.48
C ALA A 65 5.21 -0.14 7.67
N LYS A 66 6.22 0.58 8.14
CA LYS A 66 7.03 0.17 9.30
C LYS A 66 6.22 0.21 10.60
N ILE A 67 5.42 1.25 10.78
CA ILE A 67 4.55 1.41 11.96
C ILE A 67 3.54 0.26 12.02
N VAL A 68 2.81 0.02 10.95
CA VAL A 68 1.77 -1.02 10.86
C VAL A 68 2.37 -2.41 11.07
N GLU A 69 3.52 -2.71 10.45
CA GLU A 69 4.23 -3.98 10.65
C GLU A 69 4.65 -4.18 12.11
N ALA A 70 5.22 -3.17 12.74
CA ALA A 70 5.66 -3.25 14.13
C ALA A 70 4.48 -3.47 15.09
N LEU A 71 3.37 -2.77 14.90
CA LEU A 71 2.16 -2.95 15.70
C LEU A 71 1.51 -4.32 15.48
N TYR A 72 1.50 -4.81 14.23
CA TYR A 72 0.99 -6.15 13.91
C TYR A 72 1.80 -7.24 14.63
N LYS A 73 3.12 -7.13 14.64
CA LYS A 73 3.99 -8.08 15.34
C LYS A 73 3.89 -8.01 16.87
N ALA A 74 3.54 -6.83 17.39
CA ALA A 74 3.45 -6.60 18.84
C ALA A 74 2.13 -7.04 19.46
N THR A 75 1.04 -7.11 18.69
CA THR A 75 -0.28 -7.49 19.21
C THR A 75 -0.51 -8.99 19.11
N THR A 76 -1.24 -9.53 20.11
CA THR A 76 -1.77 -10.90 20.11
C THR A 76 -3.29 -10.93 19.89
N ASP A 77 -3.94 -9.76 19.82
CA ASP A 77 -5.37 -9.63 19.55
C ASP A 77 -5.66 -9.88 18.06
N GLU A 78 -6.43 -10.91 17.76
CA GLU A 78 -6.76 -11.30 16.38
C GLU A 78 -7.57 -10.24 15.63
N ALA A 79 -8.47 -9.54 16.31
CA ALA A 79 -9.24 -8.45 15.70
C ALA A 79 -8.34 -7.27 15.31
N GLU A 80 -7.37 -6.93 16.17
CA GLU A 80 -6.37 -5.89 15.89
C GLU A 80 -5.42 -6.31 14.77
N LYS A 81 -4.98 -7.55 14.75
CA LYS A 81 -4.17 -8.10 13.64
C LYS A 81 -4.90 -7.98 12.31
N GLU A 82 -6.18 -8.34 12.26
CA GLU A 82 -6.97 -8.23 11.03
C GLU A 82 -7.12 -6.77 10.59
N ARG A 83 -7.38 -5.85 11.51
CA ARG A 83 -7.44 -4.41 11.24
C ARG A 83 -6.14 -3.88 10.65
N LEU A 84 -5.01 -4.26 11.24
CA LEU A 84 -3.68 -3.84 10.77
C LEU A 84 -3.31 -4.46 9.42
N ALA A 85 -3.66 -5.73 9.20
CA ALA A 85 -3.47 -6.38 7.90
C ALA A 85 -4.24 -5.67 6.78
N LYS A 86 -5.51 -5.36 7.03
CA LYS A 86 -6.34 -4.61 6.10
C LYS A 86 -5.76 -3.23 5.82
N LEU A 87 -5.35 -2.51 6.87
CA LEU A 87 -4.72 -1.20 6.76
C LEU A 87 -3.44 -1.24 5.93
N ALA A 88 -2.59 -2.25 6.10
CA ALA A 88 -1.36 -2.41 5.35
C ALA A 88 -1.59 -2.50 3.84
N VAL A 89 -2.65 -3.16 3.41
CA VAL A 89 -3.03 -3.29 2.00
C VAL A 89 -3.71 -2.03 1.48
N GLU A 90 -4.69 -1.49 2.19
CA GLU A 90 -5.42 -0.27 1.81
C GLU A 90 -4.51 0.96 1.72
N MET A 91 -3.49 1.00 2.56
CA MET A 91 -2.48 2.07 2.53
C MET A 91 -1.77 2.16 1.17
N GLN A 92 -1.53 1.04 0.50
CA GLN A 92 -0.90 1.03 -0.82
C GLN A 92 -1.85 1.58 -1.90
N ASP A 93 -3.14 1.32 -1.80
CA ASP A 93 -4.14 1.91 -2.72
C ASP A 93 -4.20 3.43 -2.57
N LYS A 94 -4.18 3.91 -1.34
CA LYS A 94 -4.13 5.35 -1.06
C LYS A 94 -2.83 5.98 -1.56
N ARG A 95 -1.69 5.28 -1.42
CA ARG A 95 -0.39 5.70 -1.98
C ARG A 95 -0.45 5.82 -3.50
N ILE A 96 -1.06 4.85 -4.19
CA ILE A 96 -1.24 4.91 -5.65
C ILE A 96 -2.05 6.14 -6.03
N ARG A 97 -3.14 6.43 -5.31
CA ARG A 97 -4.00 7.58 -5.59
C ARG A 97 -3.22 8.90 -5.54
N PHE A 98 -2.39 9.12 -4.53
CA PHE A 98 -1.73 10.40 -4.30
C PHE A 98 -0.30 10.49 -4.86
N PHE A 99 0.37 9.37 -5.04
CA PHE A 99 1.78 9.31 -5.44
C PHE A 99 2.08 8.25 -6.49
N GLY A 100 1.07 7.73 -7.20
CA GLY A 100 1.24 6.71 -8.22
C GLY A 100 1.93 7.19 -9.51
N ASP A 101 2.04 8.48 -9.70
CA ASP A 101 2.74 9.14 -10.81
C ASP A 101 4.21 9.47 -10.50
N ASP A 102 4.71 9.10 -9.33
CA ASP A 102 6.12 9.28 -8.98
C ASP A 102 7.01 8.53 -9.98
N PRO A 103 7.97 9.22 -10.64
CA PRO A 103 8.78 8.59 -11.69
C PRO A 103 9.71 7.49 -11.17
N LYS A 104 10.11 7.54 -9.89
CA LYS A 104 10.97 6.53 -9.27
C LYS A 104 10.18 5.38 -8.65
N TYR A 105 9.01 5.69 -8.10
CA TYR A 105 8.14 4.75 -7.41
C TYR A 105 6.71 4.79 -7.97
N PRO A 106 6.53 4.46 -9.27
CA PRO A 106 5.24 4.57 -9.95
C PRO A 106 4.25 3.53 -9.44
N THR A 107 3.02 3.61 -9.91
CA THR A 107 1.94 2.66 -9.58
C THR A 107 2.39 1.20 -9.68
N ALA A 108 3.13 0.83 -10.72
CA ALA A 108 3.64 -0.54 -10.87
C ALA A 108 4.59 -0.96 -9.72
N TYR A 109 5.43 -0.04 -9.24
CA TYR A 109 6.27 -0.27 -8.06
C TYR A 109 5.42 -0.48 -6.81
N ILE A 110 4.43 0.40 -6.58
CA ILE A 110 3.56 0.35 -5.39
C ILE A 110 2.71 -0.93 -5.39
N LEU A 111 2.27 -1.40 -6.55
CA LEU A 111 1.58 -2.70 -6.66
C LEU A 111 2.46 -3.86 -6.18
N GLY A 112 3.76 -3.81 -6.41
CA GLY A 112 4.69 -4.78 -5.83
C GLY A 112 4.70 -4.74 -4.30
N GLU A 113 4.72 -3.55 -3.71
CA GLU A 113 4.61 -3.37 -2.26
C GLU A 113 3.26 -3.90 -1.72
N LYS A 114 2.17 -3.68 -2.45
CA LYS A 114 0.83 -4.22 -2.11
C LYS A 114 0.81 -5.74 -2.16
N GLY A 115 1.38 -6.35 -3.19
CA GLY A 115 1.48 -7.80 -3.32
C GLY A 115 2.27 -8.43 -2.17
N MET A 116 3.39 -7.80 -1.79
CA MET A 116 4.18 -8.24 -0.63
C MET A 116 3.40 -8.07 0.69
N ALA A 117 2.63 -6.99 0.84
CA ALA A 117 1.77 -6.80 2.02
C ALA A 117 0.72 -7.91 2.14
N TYR A 118 0.10 -8.34 1.05
CA TYR A 118 -0.80 -9.50 1.09
C TYR A 118 -0.09 -10.75 1.63
N LEU A 119 1.12 -11.04 1.19
CA LEU A 119 1.88 -12.21 1.65
C LEU A 119 2.31 -12.07 3.11
N ASP A 120 2.79 -10.91 3.51
CA ASP A 120 3.32 -10.68 4.85
C ASP A 120 2.23 -10.70 5.93
N PHE A 121 1.04 -10.18 5.62
CA PHE A 121 -0.05 -10.04 6.60
C PHE A 121 -1.13 -11.13 6.50
N TYR A 122 -1.31 -11.75 5.35
CA TYR A 122 -2.35 -12.77 5.11
C TYR A 122 -1.80 -14.16 4.81
N GLY A 123 -0.49 -14.30 4.64
CA GLY A 123 0.12 -15.58 4.28
C GLY A 123 -0.49 -16.16 3.00
N ASN A 124 -0.93 -17.41 3.06
CA ASN A 124 -1.49 -18.11 1.91
C ASN A 124 -3.00 -17.90 1.70
N THR A 125 -3.65 -17.06 2.51
CA THR A 125 -5.10 -16.86 2.44
C THR A 125 -5.54 -15.87 1.34
N LYS A 126 -4.61 -15.06 0.81
CA LYS A 126 -4.85 -14.05 -0.22
C LYS A 126 -3.88 -14.18 -1.40
N LEU A 127 -3.58 -15.41 -1.81
CA LEU A 127 -2.61 -15.66 -2.90
C LEU A 127 -3.04 -15.12 -4.25
N THR A 128 -4.33 -15.15 -4.56
CA THR A 128 -4.85 -14.63 -5.84
C THR A 128 -4.64 -13.11 -5.93
N GLU A 129 -4.94 -12.40 -4.86
CA GLU A 129 -4.75 -10.95 -4.77
C GLU A 129 -3.25 -10.59 -4.80
N ALA A 130 -2.42 -11.35 -4.08
CA ALA A 130 -0.98 -11.17 -4.10
C ALA A 130 -0.40 -11.40 -5.50
N HIS A 131 -0.84 -12.46 -6.18
CA HIS A 131 -0.42 -12.79 -7.54
C HIS A 131 -0.76 -11.67 -8.52
N ASP A 132 -2.00 -11.17 -8.50
CA ASP A 132 -2.45 -10.10 -9.38
C ASP A 132 -1.58 -8.84 -9.21
N CYS A 133 -1.34 -8.43 -7.97
CA CYS A 133 -0.50 -7.27 -7.66
C CYS A 133 0.96 -7.47 -8.10
N LEU A 134 1.56 -8.61 -7.80
CA LEU A 134 2.95 -8.91 -8.16
C LEU A 134 3.12 -9.02 -9.68
N GLN A 135 2.19 -9.65 -10.38
CA GLN A 135 2.23 -9.77 -11.83
C GLN A 135 2.16 -8.39 -12.51
N LYS A 136 1.21 -7.54 -12.11
CA LYS A 136 1.09 -6.17 -12.62
C LYS A 136 2.34 -5.35 -12.34
N SER A 137 2.94 -5.52 -11.16
CA SER A 137 4.19 -4.86 -10.79
C SER A 137 5.34 -5.28 -11.71
N VAL A 138 5.55 -6.56 -11.88
CA VAL A 138 6.64 -7.11 -12.70
C VAL A 138 6.47 -6.72 -14.17
N VAL A 139 5.26 -6.79 -14.71
CA VAL A 139 4.98 -6.35 -16.09
C VAL A 139 5.26 -4.86 -16.26
N GLY A 140 4.80 -4.02 -15.32
CA GLY A 140 4.96 -2.58 -15.40
C GLY A 140 6.39 -2.10 -15.15
N MET A 141 7.13 -2.74 -14.24
CA MET A 141 8.52 -2.38 -13.91
C MET A 141 9.54 -3.01 -14.87
N GLY A 142 9.21 -4.15 -15.50
CA GLY A 142 10.09 -4.84 -16.43
C GLY A 142 11.45 -5.16 -15.81
N ALA A 143 12.53 -4.75 -16.47
CA ALA A 143 13.91 -4.97 -16.01
C ALA A 143 14.24 -4.25 -14.68
N GLN A 144 13.43 -3.29 -14.25
CA GLN A 144 13.58 -2.58 -12.98
C GLN A 144 12.79 -3.23 -11.83
N SER A 145 12.18 -4.38 -12.06
CA SER A 145 11.49 -5.12 -11.02
C SER A 145 12.41 -5.48 -9.87
N LYS A 146 11.90 -5.39 -8.64
CA LYS A 146 12.63 -5.93 -7.49
C LYS A 146 12.78 -7.44 -7.64
N ILE A 147 13.98 -7.97 -7.42
CA ILE A 147 14.26 -9.41 -7.48
C ILE A 147 13.30 -10.18 -6.57
N MET A 148 13.03 -9.67 -5.37
CA MET A 148 12.12 -10.33 -4.44
C MET A 148 10.69 -10.42 -4.99
N ASN A 149 10.21 -9.43 -5.74
CA ASN A 149 8.89 -9.49 -6.38
C ASN A 149 8.83 -10.60 -7.46
N LEU A 150 9.91 -10.78 -8.22
CA LEU A 150 10.03 -11.88 -9.19
C LEU A 150 10.00 -13.24 -8.50
N VAL A 151 10.81 -13.41 -7.45
CA VAL A 151 10.86 -14.65 -6.66
C VAL A 151 9.50 -14.97 -6.07
N LYS A 152 8.86 -14.00 -5.43
CA LYS A 152 7.54 -14.20 -4.81
C LYS A 152 6.43 -14.43 -5.83
N LEU A 153 6.51 -13.83 -7.01
CA LEU A 153 5.55 -14.14 -8.08
C LEU A 153 5.65 -15.61 -8.51
N VAL A 154 6.85 -16.16 -8.63
CA VAL A 154 7.06 -17.58 -8.93
C VAL A 154 6.52 -18.47 -7.81
N ASP A 155 6.86 -18.16 -6.55
CA ASP A 155 6.39 -18.92 -5.38
C ASP A 155 4.86 -18.94 -5.30
N VAL A 156 4.22 -17.80 -5.45
CA VAL A 156 2.76 -17.66 -5.41
C VAL A 156 2.10 -18.39 -6.58
N SER A 157 2.67 -18.28 -7.78
CA SER A 157 2.18 -19.02 -8.96
C SER A 157 2.22 -20.52 -8.75
N TYR A 158 3.29 -21.03 -8.15
CA TYR A 158 3.43 -22.44 -7.82
C TYR A 158 2.41 -22.89 -6.77
N GLU A 159 2.21 -22.13 -5.70
CA GLU A 159 1.19 -22.44 -4.68
C GLU A 159 -0.23 -22.42 -5.25
N LEU A 160 -0.57 -21.46 -6.09
CA LEU A 160 -1.85 -21.42 -6.79
C LEU A 160 -2.03 -22.60 -7.73
N PHE A 161 -0.98 -23.01 -8.45
CA PHE A 161 -1.01 -24.20 -9.29
C PHE A 161 -1.28 -25.46 -8.48
N LYS A 162 -0.63 -25.63 -7.33
CA LYS A 162 -0.89 -26.77 -6.43
C LYS A 162 -2.33 -26.81 -5.90
N GLN A 163 -2.93 -25.64 -5.65
CA GLN A 163 -4.30 -25.55 -5.12
C GLN A 163 -5.36 -25.80 -6.19
N HIS A 164 -5.12 -25.42 -7.44
CA HIS A 164 -6.11 -25.39 -8.52
C HIS A 164 -5.70 -26.19 -9.76
N GLY A 165 -4.44 -26.59 -9.85
CA GLY A 165 -3.91 -27.29 -10.99
C GLY A 165 -4.09 -28.80 -10.92
N ASN A 166 -4.93 -29.33 -11.75
CA ASN A 166 -4.96 -30.72 -12.15
C ASN A 166 -4.84 -30.81 -13.66
#